data_6cf9e60cca1bf52b3a2515277504d030
#
_entry.id   6cf9e60cca1bf52b3a2515277504d030
#
_cell.length_a   1.000
_cell.length_b   1.000
_cell.length_c   1.000
_cell.angle_alpha   90.00
_cell.angle_beta   90.00
_cell.angle_gamma   90.00
#
_symmetry.space_group_name_H-M   'P 1'
#
loop_
_entity.id
_entity.type
_entity.pdbx_description
1 polymer ?
#
loop_
_entity_poly.entity_id
_entity_poly.type
_entity_poly.pdbx_seq_one_letter_code
_entity_poly.pdbx_strand_id
1 'polypeptide(L)'
;MANEIVYVSSLAPFIEGLTKEKRSCGFKYHRQAYLLKDFDDYWLDNDYKETVLTPENLEGWLQQKENEGTGYLRNRIGVVIELAKYLNGLGYKSYIPKVEARYEVPIRHILTNQELKELFYQIDSYKPDTSDKDFVRMAEEYPILFRVLYHLGMRIQETCSLSMSQVDLEKGVFTILDGKGNKDRLVYLSDDMTSLCKVYVEYLTRILGESPKWFFPGKKSETHISVPAVRATFNALWKKTSFANTCNKKPTVHDLRHTYTTERINKWAEQGISFKEMLPYLSKQLGHKSYQETNYYYHIVEDAYNVIHEKDKTSSEVIPEVKRR
;
A
#
# COMPACT_ATOMS: atom_id res chain seq x y z
N MET A 1 9.70 4.66 22.56
CA MET A 1 9.98 3.23 22.83
C MET A 1 8.74 2.47 22.40
N ALA A 2 8.84 1.51 21.49
CA ALA A 2 7.71 0.65 21.14
C ALA A 2 7.43 -0.22 22.38
N ASN A 3 6.16 -0.28 22.83
CA ASN A 3 5.77 -1.17 23.92
C ASN A 3 6.20 -2.59 23.54
N GLU A 4 6.97 -3.22 24.39
CA GLU A 4 7.39 -4.60 24.23
C GLU A 4 6.15 -5.50 24.36
N ILE A 5 5.91 -6.34 23.35
CA ILE A 5 4.76 -7.24 23.35
C ILE A 5 5.11 -8.39 24.28
N VAL A 6 4.31 -8.59 25.32
CA VAL A 6 4.46 -9.68 26.29
C VAL A 6 3.46 -10.78 25.97
N TYR A 7 3.94 -12.01 25.81
CA TYR A 7 3.14 -13.22 25.65
C TYR A 7 3.09 -13.94 27.01
N VAL A 8 1.97 -14.61 27.32
CA VAL A 8 1.74 -15.18 28.67
C VAL A 8 1.11 -16.57 28.68
N SER A 9 0.68 -17.09 27.51
CA SER A 9 0.10 -18.44 27.41
C SER A 9 1.17 -19.55 27.51
N SER A 10 0.76 -20.82 27.50
CA SER A 10 1.67 -21.96 27.37
C SER A 10 2.50 -21.94 26.08
N LEU A 11 2.07 -21.18 25.06
CA LEU A 11 2.77 -20.99 23.80
C LEU A 11 3.78 -19.83 23.83
N ALA A 12 3.79 -18.99 24.87
CA ALA A 12 4.62 -17.79 24.96
C ALA A 12 6.12 -18.04 24.62
N PRO A 13 6.81 -19.04 25.19
CA PRO A 13 8.22 -19.27 24.87
C PRO A 13 8.47 -19.59 23.39
N PHE A 14 7.51 -20.26 22.74
CA PHE A 14 7.61 -20.64 21.33
C PHE A 14 7.31 -19.44 20.41
N ILE A 15 6.37 -18.58 20.79
CA ILE A 15 6.05 -17.35 20.06
C ILE A 15 7.22 -16.37 20.13
N GLU A 16 7.86 -16.24 21.28
CA GLU A 16 9.07 -15.44 21.47
C GLU A 16 10.24 -15.99 20.64
N GLY A 17 10.44 -17.31 20.68
CA GLY A 17 11.47 -17.99 19.89
C GLY A 17 11.30 -17.76 18.39
N LEU A 18 10.09 -17.98 17.86
CA LEU A 18 9.74 -17.71 16.47
C LEU A 18 9.99 -16.26 16.10
N THR A 19 9.51 -15.32 16.93
CA THR A 19 9.66 -13.88 16.68
C THR A 19 11.14 -13.48 16.64
N LYS A 20 11.94 -14.00 17.55
CA LYS A 20 13.40 -13.79 17.60
C LYS A 20 14.07 -14.35 16.36
N GLU A 21 13.75 -15.58 15.96
CA GLU A 21 14.29 -16.22 14.74
C GLU A 21 13.98 -15.37 13.49
N LYS A 22 12.71 -14.98 13.31
CA LYS A 22 12.32 -14.16 12.15
C LYS A 22 13.04 -12.81 12.12
N ARG A 23 13.21 -12.16 13.26
CA ARG A 23 13.95 -10.89 13.35
C ARG A 23 15.44 -11.08 13.07
N SER A 24 16.04 -12.16 13.54
CA SER A 24 17.45 -12.50 13.23
C SER A 24 17.66 -12.77 11.74
N CYS A 25 16.64 -13.27 11.04
CA CYS A 25 16.65 -13.40 9.57
C CYS A 25 16.36 -12.08 8.82
N GLY A 26 16.31 -10.93 9.51
CA GLY A 26 16.15 -9.61 8.90
C GLY A 26 14.68 -9.19 8.65
N PHE A 27 13.68 -9.95 9.12
CA PHE A 27 12.29 -9.54 9.03
C PHE A 27 11.92 -8.57 10.15
N LYS A 28 11.23 -7.46 9.84
CA LYS A 28 10.73 -6.52 10.86
C LYS A 28 9.71 -7.16 11.80
N TYR A 29 8.92 -8.06 11.32
CA TYR A 29 7.94 -8.93 12.01
C TYR A 29 7.02 -8.24 13.05
N HIS A 30 6.77 -6.91 12.86
CA HIS A 30 5.96 -6.14 13.82
C HIS A 30 4.49 -6.54 13.78
N ARG A 31 3.87 -6.52 12.59
CA ARG A 31 2.46 -6.86 12.44
C ARG A 31 2.16 -8.30 12.85
N GLN A 32 3.04 -9.20 12.48
CA GLN A 32 2.93 -10.62 12.81
C GLN A 32 3.01 -10.85 14.32
N ALA A 33 3.88 -10.10 15.02
CA ALA A 33 3.99 -10.17 16.47
C ALA A 33 2.68 -9.76 17.18
N TYR A 34 1.98 -8.72 16.68
CA TYR A 34 0.65 -8.36 17.19
C TYR A 34 -0.40 -9.46 16.93
N LEU A 35 -0.41 -10.03 15.72
CA LEU A 35 -1.33 -11.14 15.42
C LEU A 35 -1.03 -12.39 16.27
N LEU A 36 0.23 -12.64 16.59
CA LEU A 36 0.63 -13.68 17.52
C LEU A 36 0.22 -13.35 18.96
N LYS A 37 0.18 -12.07 19.35
CA LYS A 37 -0.36 -11.65 20.64
C LYS A 37 -1.87 -11.90 20.70
N ASP A 38 -2.62 -11.53 19.65
CA ASP A 38 -4.04 -11.85 19.57
C ASP A 38 -4.30 -13.37 19.66
N PHE A 39 -3.37 -14.20 19.14
CA PHE A 39 -3.45 -15.66 19.24
C PHE A 39 -3.08 -16.18 20.63
N ASP A 40 -2.09 -15.57 21.29
CA ASP A 40 -1.70 -15.83 22.66
C ASP A 40 -2.88 -15.57 23.64
N ASP A 41 -3.57 -14.44 23.41
CA ASP A 41 -4.78 -14.10 24.18
C ASP A 41 -5.92 -15.09 23.92
N TYR A 42 -6.15 -15.48 22.65
CA TYR A 42 -7.12 -16.53 22.31
C TYR A 42 -6.83 -17.85 23.02
N TRP A 43 -5.54 -18.23 23.14
CA TRP A 43 -5.12 -19.45 23.82
C TRP A 43 -5.44 -19.40 25.31
N LEU A 44 -5.23 -18.25 25.93
CA LEU A 44 -5.57 -17.99 27.33
C LEU A 44 -7.07 -17.98 27.57
N ASP A 45 -7.82 -17.26 26.75
CA ASP A 45 -9.27 -17.09 26.90
C ASP A 45 -10.03 -18.42 26.82
N ASN A 46 -9.46 -19.41 26.12
CA ASN A 46 -9.99 -20.76 26.03
C ASN A 46 -9.38 -21.74 27.04
N ASP A 47 -8.54 -21.24 27.97
CA ASP A 47 -7.87 -22.02 29.01
C ASP A 47 -7.04 -23.20 28.48
N TYR A 48 -6.52 -23.10 27.26
CA TYR A 48 -5.64 -24.12 26.68
C TYR A 48 -4.28 -24.14 27.37
N LYS A 49 -3.83 -25.33 27.82
CA LYS A 49 -2.54 -25.52 28.50
C LYS A 49 -1.52 -26.25 27.63
N GLU A 50 -1.98 -26.85 26.55
CA GLU A 50 -1.15 -27.61 25.63
C GLU A 50 -0.13 -26.72 24.92
N THR A 51 0.96 -27.33 24.46
CA THR A 51 1.97 -26.70 23.62
C THR A 51 1.89 -27.21 22.17
N VAL A 52 0.87 -28.01 21.86
CA VAL A 52 0.64 -28.60 20.54
C VAL A 52 -0.66 -28.05 19.98
N LEU A 53 -0.62 -27.60 18.74
CA LEU A 53 -1.80 -27.14 18.02
C LEU A 53 -2.54 -28.35 17.43
N THR A 54 -3.84 -28.42 17.67
CA THR A 54 -4.73 -29.46 17.13
C THR A 54 -5.85 -28.80 16.30
N PRO A 55 -6.55 -29.57 15.43
CA PRO A 55 -7.71 -29.03 14.74
C PRO A 55 -8.76 -28.46 15.69
N GLU A 56 -8.99 -29.12 16.84
CA GLU A 56 -10.02 -28.78 17.83
C GLU A 56 -9.71 -27.45 18.51
N ASN A 57 -8.46 -27.25 18.99
CA ASN A 57 -8.10 -26.00 19.66
C ASN A 57 -7.90 -24.81 18.70
N LEU A 58 -7.83 -25.07 17.40
CA LEU A 58 -7.76 -24.03 16.39
C LEU A 58 -9.12 -23.68 15.76
N GLU A 59 -10.17 -24.48 15.97
CA GLU A 59 -11.45 -24.32 15.28
C GLU A 59 -11.99 -22.89 15.37
N GLY A 60 -12.10 -22.32 16.57
CA GLY A 60 -12.57 -20.95 16.78
C GLY A 60 -11.64 -19.88 16.19
N TRP A 61 -10.34 -20.15 16.15
CA TRP A 61 -9.38 -19.23 15.52
C TRP A 61 -9.48 -19.23 14.01
N LEU A 62 -9.77 -20.35 13.39
CA LEU A 62 -9.85 -20.49 11.92
C LEU A 62 -11.15 -19.95 11.35
N GLN A 63 -12.20 -19.79 12.16
CA GLN A 63 -13.46 -19.20 11.73
C GLN A 63 -13.31 -17.71 11.43
N GLN A 64 -13.96 -17.26 10.36
CA GLN A 64 -14.02 -15.83 10.03
C GLN A 64 -14.88 -15.08 11.05
N LYS A 65 -14.33 -14.03 11.64
CA LYS A 65 -15.07 -13.18 12.60
C LYS A 65 -16.05 -12.27 11.86
N GLU A 66 -17.09 -11.83 12.56
CA GLU A 66 -18.02 -10.82 12.04
C GLU A 66 -17.25 -9.56 11.63
N ASN A 67 -17.53 -9.03 10.46
CA ASN A 67 -16.84 -7.89 9.86
C ASN A 67 -15.33 -8.09 9.54
N GLU A 68 -14.83 -9.32 9.59
CA GLU A 68 -13.46 -9.64 9.21
C GLU A 68 -13.34 -9.86 7.69
N GLY A 69 -12.48 -9.08 7.03
CA GLY A 69 -12.18 -9.29 5.62
C GLY A 69 -11.30 -10.55 5.40
N THR A 70 -11.52 -11.28 4.28
CA THR A 70 -10.78 -12.50 3.92
C THR A 70 -9.25 -12.32 3.93
N GLY A 71 -8.76 -11.14 3.55
CA GLY A 71 -7.32 -10.83 3.61
C GLY A 71 -6.76 -10.75 5.03
N TYR A 72 -7.54 -10.28 6.01
CA TYR A 72 -7.12 -10.25 7.41
C TYR A 72 -7.16 -11.65 8.02
N LEU A 73 -8.22 -12.41 7.76
CA LEU A 73 -8.33 -13.83 8.13
C LEU A 73 -7.10 -14.62 7.66
N ARG A 74 -6.72 -14.48 6.39
CA ARG A 74 -5.52 -15.14 5.85
C ARG A 74 -4.23 -14.76 6.58
N ASN A 75 -4.06 -13.49 6.94
CA ASN A 75 -2.90 -13.05 7.72
C ASN A 75 -2.91 -13.66 9.12
N ARG A 76 -4.07 -13.72 9.76
CA ARG A 76 -4.29 -14.28 11.10
C ARG A 76 -4.03 -15.79 11.12
N ILE A 77 -4.50 -16.53 10.11
CA ILE A 77 -4.18 -17.95 9.94
C ILE A 77 -2.70 -18.13 9.59
N GLY A 78 -2.13 -17.25 8.77
CA GLY A 78 -0.74 -17.33 8.33
C GLY A 78 0.28 -17.33 9.47
N VAL A 79 0.07 -16.53 10.52
CA VAL A 79 0.99 -16.51 11.67
C VAL A 79 0.92 -17.79 12.48
N VAL A 80 -0.26 -18.44 12.56
CA VAL A 80 -0.44 -19.72 13.23
C VAL A 80 0.20 -20.86 12.42
N ILE A 81 0.13 -20.80 11.08
CA ILE A 81 0.87 -21.74 10.21
C ILE A 81 2.37 -21.65 10.46
N GLU A 82 2.92 -20.43 10.57
CA GLU A 82 4.34 -20.24 10.87
C GLU A 82 4.70 -20.77 12.27
N LEU A 83 3.84 -20.55 13.27
CA LEU A 83 4.03 -21.08 14.62
C LEU A 83 3.96 -22.62 14.63
N ALA A 84 2.99 -23.22 13.94
CA ALA A 84 2.88 -24.68 13.81
C ALA A 84 4.13 -25.30 13.17
N LYS A 85 4.65 -24.68 12.13
CA LYS A 85 5.91 -25.12 11.47
C LYS A 85 7.11 -25.00 12.42
N TYR A 86 7.18 -23.92 13.19
CA TYR A 86 8.24 -23.71 14.18
C TYR A 86 8.18 -24.77 15.26
N LEU A 87 6.99 -25.04 15.83
CA LEU A 87 6.77 -26.12 16.82
C LEU A 87 7.19 -27.49 16.26
N ASN A 88 6.79 -27.81 15.03
CA ASN A 88 7.15 -29.06 14.37
C ASN A 88 8.67 -29.16 14.13
N GLY A 89 9.34 -28.05 13.83
CA GLY A 89 10.79 -27.99 13.76
C GLY A 89 11.51 -28.29 15.11
N LEU A 90 10.84 -28.01 16.23
CA LEU A 90 11.30 -28.35 17.57
C LEU A 90 10.91 -29.77 18.02
N GLY A 91 10.24 -30.56 17.17
CA GLY A 91 9.84 -31.94 17.46
C GLY A 91 8.42 -32.10 17.97
N TYR A 92 7.64 -31.05 18.14
CA TYR A 92 6.22 -31.12 18.46
C TYR A 92 5.42 -31.56 17.22
N LYS A 93 4.32 -32.29 17.43
CA LYS A 93 3.45 -32.74 16.34
C LYS A 93 2.22 -31.84 16.22
N SER A 94 2.43 -30.57 15.92
CA SER A 94 1.36 -29.59 15.77
C SER A 94 0.68 -29.70 14.40
N TYR A 95 -0.63 -29.55 14.38
CA TYR A 95 -1.43 -29.46 13.18
C TYR A 95 -1.11 -28.16 12.43
N ILE A 96 -0.89 -28.25 11.11
CA ILE A 96 -0.69 -27.09 10.23
C ILE A 96 -2.01 -26.82 9.50
N PRO A 97 -2.73 -25.72 9.84
CA PRO A 97 -4.01 -25.44 9.20
C PRO A 97 -3.83 -25.09 7.72
N LYS A 98 -4.83 -25.46 6.91
CA LYS A 98 -4.90 -25.03 5.51
C LYS A 98 -5.66 -23.73 5.40
N VAL A 99 -5.19 -22.84 4.53
CA VAL A 99 -5.92 -21.59 4.22
C VAL A 99 -6.92 -21.89 3.11
N GLU A 100 -8.16 -22.13 3.47
CA GLU A 100 -9.24 -22.41 2.50
C GLU A 100 -9.89 -21.15 1.93
N ALA A 101 -9.74 -20.01 2.62
CA ALA A 101 -10.30 -18.75 2.17
C ALA A 101 -9.72 -18.33 0.80
N ARG A 102 -10.56 -18.28 -0.22
CA ARG A 102 -10.18 -17.78 -1.54
C ARG A 102 -9.74 -16.32 -1.40
N TYR A 103 -8.58 -16.01 -1.97
CA TYR A 103 -8.14 -14.62 -2.06
C TYR A 103 -8.89 -13.95 -3.22
N GLU A 104 -9.93 -13.21 -2.89
CA GLU A 104 -10.53 -12.29 -3.85
C GLU A 104 -9.59 -11.09 -4.01
N VAL A 105 -9.06 -10.93 -5.21
CA VAL A 105 -8.31 -9.71 -5.54
C VAL A 105 -9.33 -8.56 -5.54
N PRO A 106 -9.24 -7.63 -4.60
CA PRO A 106 -10.22 -6.55 -4.54
C PRO A 106 -10.10 -5.70 -5.80
N ILE A 107 -11.23 -5.50 -6.50
CA ILE A 107 -11.31 -4.55 -7.61
C ILE A 107 -10.85 -3.19 -7.10
N ARG A 108 -9.84 -2.61 -7.78
CA ARG A 108 -9.31 -1.28 -7.44
C ARG A 108 -10.16 -0.20 -8.08
N HIS A 109 -10.34 0.90 -7.38
CA HIS A 109 -10.97 2.06 -7.97
C HIS A 109 -9.92 2.85 -8.76
N ILE A 110 -10.11 2.94 -10.06
CA ILE A 110 -9.31 3.83 -10.92
C ILE A 110 -10.10 5.13 -11.03
N LEU A 111 -9.52 6.21 -10.51
CA LEU A 111 -10.19 7.50 -10.52
C LEU A 111 -10.32 8.02 -11.96
N THR A 112 -11.49 8.46 -12.31
CA THR A 112 -11.76 9.14 -13.57
C THR A 112 -11.17 10.55 -13.57
N ASN A 113 -11.02 11.15 -14.74
CA ASN A 113 -10.56 12.53 -14.87
C ASN A 113 -11.45 13.54 -14.12
N GLN A 114 -12.77 13.28 -14.04
CA GLN A 114 -13.69 14.14 -13.31
C GLN A 114 -13.51 14.00 -11.80
N GLU A 115 -13.40 12.76 -11.30
CA GLU A 115 -13.09 12.49 -9.89
C GLU A 115 -11.78 13.10 -9.44
N LEU A 116 -10.73 12.96 -10.25
CA LEU A 116 -9.42 13.60 -9.99
C LEU A 116 -9.55 15.11 -9.94
N LYS A 117 -10.24 15.71 -10.90
CA LYS A 117 -10.43 17.16 -10.98
C LYS A 117 -11.13 17.71 -9.73
N GLU A 118 -12.22 17.08 -9.31
CA GLU A 118 -12.92 17.50 -8.09
C GLU A 118 -12.09 17.25 -6.83
N LEU A 119 -11.44 16.09 -6.75
CA LEU A 119 -10.58 15.75 -5.60
C LEU A 119 -9.45 16.78 -5.46
N PHE A 120 -8.73 17.10 -6.54
CA PHE A 120 -7.65 18.08 -6.48
C PHE A 120 -8.17 19.49 -6.20
N TYR A 121 -9.37 19.85 -6.67
CA TYR A 121 -10.02 21.10 -6.29
C TYR A 121 -10.27 21.15 -4.76
N GLN A 122 -10.75 20.08 -4.15
CA GLN A 122 -10.93 20.00 -2.71
C GLN A 122 -9.61 20.03 -1.93
N ILE A 123 -8.56 19.40 -2.50
CA ILE A 123 -7.21 19.41 -1.93
C ILE A 123 -6.63 20.84 -1.93
N ASP A 124 -6.71 21.54 -3.06
CA ASP A 124 -6.14 22.87 -3.23
C ASP A 124 -6.91 23.93 -2.43
N SER A 125 -8.20 23.69 -2.19
CA SER A 125 -9.07 24.57 -1.40
C SER A 125 -9.08 24.24 0.10
N TYR A 126 -8.30 23.24 0.52
CA TYR A 126 -8.34 22.76 1.90
C TYR A 126 -7.79 23.81 2.89
N LYS A 127 -8.60 24.14 3.86
CA LYS A 127 -8.20 24.96 5.00
C LYS A 127 -8.54 24.20 6.29
N PRO A 128 -7.62 24.10 7.24
CA PRO A 128 -7.90 23.47 8.53
C PRO A 128 -8.83 24.37 9.36
N ASP A 129 -9.70 23.74 10.12
CA ASP A 129 -10.58 24.44 11.06
C ASP A 129 -9.83 24.70 12.38
N THR A 130 -8.72 25.43 12.28
CA THR A 130 -7.87 25.78 13.42
C THR A 130 -6.93 26.92 13.08
N SER A 131 -6.53 27.69 14.09
CA SER A 131 -5.48 28.72 13.99
C SER A 131 -4.09 28.19 14.42
N ASP A 132 -3.97 26.91 14.76
CA ASP A 132 -2.69 26.28 15.09
C ASP A 132 -1.78 26.32 13.83
N LYS A 133 -0.65 27.05 13.96
CA LYS A 133 0.27 27.32 12.86
C LYS A 133 0.82 26.06 12.21
N ASP A 134 1.02 24.98 12.97
CA ASP A 134 1.53 23.73 12.46
C ASP A 134 0.50 23.01 11.59
N PHE A 135 -0.78 23.03 11.99
CA PHE A 135 -1.85 22.48 11.15
C PHE A 135 -2.09 23.32 9.91
N VAL A 136 -1.97 24.65 9.99
CA VAL A 136 -2.06 25.55 8.83
C VAL A 136 -0.92 25.25 7.86
N ARG A 137 0.32 25.11 8.34
CA ARG A 137 1.47 24.70 7.52
C ARG A 137 1.24 23.36 6.85
N MET A 138 0.82 22.34 7.60
CA MET A 138 0.54 21.00 7.06
C MET A 138 -0.57 21.04 6.00
N ALA A 139 -1.54 21.93 6.12
CA ALA A 139 -2.57 22.07 5.10
C ALA A 139 -2.00 22.53 3.75
N GLU A 140 -1.01 23.41 3.75
CA GLU A 140 -0.30 23.86 2.55
C GLU A 140 0.62 22.78 1.95
N GLU A 141 0.95 21.72 2.71
CA GLU A 141 1.74 20.58 2.23
C GLU A 141 0.89 19.56 1.45
N TYR A 142 -0.39 19.40 1.79
CA TYR A 142 -1.26 18.39 1.16
C TYR A 142 -1.38 18.52 -0.36
N PRO A 143 -1.51 19.72 -0.96
CA PRO A 143 -1.52 19.87 -2.41
C PRO A 143 -0.31 19.24 -3.10
N ILE A 144 0.87 19.40 -2.53
CA ILE A 144 2.12 18.84 -3.05
C ILE A 144 2.20 17.35 -2.79
N LEU A 145 1.86 16.92 -1.55
CA LEU A 145 1.91 15.52 -1.14
C LEU A 145 1.01 14.64 -2.03
N PHE A 146 -0.22 15.06 -2.28
CA PHE A 146 -1.13 14.29 -3.12
C PHE A 146 -0.72 14.31 -4.60
N ARG A 147 -0.12 15.40 -5.09
CA ARG A 147 0.47 15.43 -6.43
C ARG A 147 1.67 14.50 -6.55
N VAL A 148 2.56 14.46 -5.57
CA VAL A 148 3.66 13.49 -5.51
C VAL A 148 3.14 12.06 -5.55
N LEU A 149 2.12 11.73 -4.75
CA LEU A 149 1.50 10.41 -4.75
C LEU A 149 0.89 10.04 -6.10
N TYR A 150 0.20 10.97 -6.75
CA TYR A 150 -0.48 10.74 -8.01
C TYR A 150 0.49 10.73 -9.20
N HIS A 151 1.34 11.77 -9.36
CA HIS A 151 2.19 11.91 -10.54
C HIS A 151 3.43 10.99 -10.55
N LEU A 152 3.86 10.52 -9.39
CA LEU A 152 5.04 9.63 -9.27
C LEU A 152 4.65 8.20 -8.94
N GLY A 153 3.41 7.95 -8.58
CA GLY A 153 2.93 6.63 -8.18
C GLY A 153 3.65 6.06 -6.96
N MET A 154 4.16 6.89 -6.06
CA MET A 154 4.88 6.46 -4.86
C MET A 154 3.94 5.79 -3.84
N ARG A 155 4.50 4.93 -2.97
CA ARG A 155 3.74 4.41 -1.82
C ARG A 155 3.59 5.50 -0.77
N ILE A 156 2.41 5.55 -0.13
CA ILE A 156 2.13 6.56 0.91
C ILE A 156 3.20 6.58 2.01
N GLN A 157 3.68 5.43 2.47
CA GLN A 157 4.72 5.36 3.50
C GLN A 157 6.03 5.97 3.02
N GLU A 158 6.44 5.69 1.78
CA GLU A 158 7.67 6.22 1.18
C GLU A 158 7.56 7.75 1.02
N THR A 159 6.39 8.23 0.57
CA THR A 159 6.14 9.67 0.44
C THR A 159 6.18 10.38 1.79
N CYS A 160 5.48 9.84 2.80
CA CYS A 160 5.43 10.46 4.12
C CYS A 160 6.82 10.50 4.79
N SER A 161 7.64 9.47 4.61
CA SER A 161 8.96 9.34 5.26
C SER A 161 10.13 9.77 4.36
N LEU A 162 9.88 10.52 3.30
CA LEU A 162 10.91 11.05 2.40
C LEU A 162 11.72 12.13 3.14
N SER A 163 13.02 11.91 3.30
CA SER A 163 13.92 12.90 3.90
C SER A 163 14.46 13.86 2.85
N MET A 164 14.84 15.08 3.26
CA MET A 164 15.45 16.05 2.34
C MET A 164 16.77 15.56 1.74
N SER A 165 17.51 14.71 2.45
CA SER A 165 18.74 14.09 1.92
C SER A 165 18.50 13.12 0.75
N GLN A 166 17.26 12.70 0.53
CA GLN A 166 16.85 11.81 -0.55
C GLN A 166 16.29 12.58 -1.77
N VAL A 167 16.23 13.91 -1.70
CA VAL A 167 15.62 14.79 -2.68
C VAL A 167 16.69 15.58 -3.41
N ASP A 168 16.85 15.33 -4.71
CA ASP A 168 17.73 16.09 -5.61
C ASP A 168 16.86 16.82 -6.65
N LEU A 169 16.46 18.06 -6.35
CA LEU A 169 15.63 18.87 -7.23
C LEU A 169 16.42 19.52 -8.38
N GLU A 170 17.75 19.49 -8.35
CA GLU A 170 18.55 19.93 -9.50
C GLU A 170 18.50 18.88 -10.62
N LYS A 171 18.51 17.59 -10.24
CA LYS A 171 18.35 16.49 -11.18
C LYS A 171 16.89 16.05 -11.38
N GLY A 172 15.94 16.58 -10.59
CA GLY A 172 14.55 16.14 -10.61
C GLY A 172 14.39 14.68 -10.19
N VAL A 173 15.05 14.27 -9.09
CA VAL A 173 15.10 12.86 -8.67
C VAL A 173 14.85 12.71 -7.17
N PHE A 174 14.00 11.75 -6.79
CA PHE A 174 13.89 11.24 -5.44
C PHE A 174 14.59 9.87 -5.33
N THR A 175 15.44 9.70 -4.32
CA THR A 175 16.06 8.42 -3.99
C THR A 175 15.28 7.74 -2.89
N ILE A 176 14.59 6.65 -3.21
CA ILE A 176 13.83 5.88 -2.21
C ILE A 176 14.74 4.79 -1.67
N LEU A 177 15.08 4.91 -0.40
CA LEU A 177 15.87 3.93 0.34
C LEU A 177 14.96 2.96 1.09
N ASP A 178 15.44 1.73 1.30
CA ASP A 178 14.72 0.69 2.06
C ASP A 178 13.28 0.45 1.58
N GLY A 179 13.02 0.57 0.29
CA GLY A 179 11.72 0.28 -0.29
C GLY A 179 11.23 -1.14 0.06
N LYS A 180 9.97 -1.47 -0.32
CA LYS A 180 9.40 -2.81 -0.07
C LYS A 180 10.34 -3.91 -0.57
N GLY A 181 10.99 -4.62 0.35
CA GLY A 181 11.95 -5.69 0.08
C GLY A 181 13.41 -5.24 0.08
N ASN A 182 13.75 -4.17 0.80
CA ASN A 182 15.11 -3.60 0.94
C ASN A 182 15.76 -3.28 -0.42
N LYS A 183 14.99 -2.70 -1.34
CA LYS A 183 15.50 -2.28 -2.64
C LYS A 183 15.40 -0.77 -2.78
N ASP A 184 16.52 -0.16 -3.05
CA ASP A 184 16.61 1.25 -3.39
C ASP A 184 16.18 1.47 -4.84
N ARG A 185 15.61 2.64 -5.10
CA ARG A 185 15.26 3.05 -6.46
C ARG A 185 15.25 4.57 -6.59
N LEU A 186 15.43 5.01 -7.83
CA LEU A 186 15.24 6.39 -8.23
C LEU A 186 13.83 6.58 -8.76
N VAL A 187 13.21 7.69 -8.40
CA VAL A 187 11.92 8.15 -8.91
C VAL A 187 12.14 9.51 -9.58
N TYR A 188 11.88 9.58 -10.88
CA TYR A 188 12.12 10.76 -11.68
C TYR A 188 10.87 11.66 -11.70
N LEU A 189 11.10 12.95 -11.50
CA LEU A 189 10.08 14.00 -11.59
C LEU A 189 10.05 14.57 -13.01
N SER A 190 8.88 15.01 -13.46
CA SER A 190 8.79 15.91 -14.62
C SER A 190 9.29 17.31 -14.25
N ASP A 191 9.59 18.12 -15.25
CA ASP A 191 10.04 19.51 -15.04
C ASP A 191 9.02 20.32 -14.24
N ASP A 192 7.72 20.14 -14.53
CA ASP A 192 6.63 20.80 -13.79
C ASP A 192 6.61 20.38 -12.32
N MET A 193 6.74 19.06 -12.04
CA MET A 193 6.79 18.57 -10.66
C MET A 193 8.05 19.02 -9.94
N THR A 194 9.18 19.07 -10.63
CA THR A 194 10.44 19.57 -10.08
C THR A 194 10.31 21.05 -9.68
N SER A 195 9.77 21.87 -10.58
CA SER A 195 9.52 23.29 -10.32
C SER A 195 8.57 23.51 -9.15
N LEU A 196 7.47 22.75 -9.11
CA LEU A 196 6.52 22.78 -8.00
C LEU A 196 7.17 22.40 -6.66
N CYS A 197 8.00 21.36 -6.66
CA CYS A 197 8.72 20.92 -5.47
C CYS A 197 9.77 21.94 -5.02
N LYS A 198 10.44 22.65 -5.93
CA LYS A 198 11.37 23.76 -5.59
C LYS A 198 10.64 24.87 -4.83
N VAL A 199 9.53 25.37 -5.38
CA VAL A 199 8.69 26.40 -4.75
C VAL A 199 8.21 25.95 -3.35
N TYR A 200 7.82 24.69 -3.24
CA TYR A 200 7.39 24.12 -1.98
C TYR A 200 8.51 24.07 -0.92
N VAL A 201 9.71 23.65 -1.31
CA VAL A 201 10.86 23.61 -0.39
C VAL A 201 11.28 25.02 0.04
N GLU A 202 11.26 26.00 -0.86
CA GLU A 202 11.49 27.41 -0.52
C GLU A 202 10.46 27.94 0.48
N TYR A 203 9.18 27.62 0.26
CA TYR A 203 8.10 27.96 1.19
C TYR A 203 8.35 27.36 2.58
N LEU A 204 8.64 26.05 2.66
CA LEU A 204 8.90 25.38 3.94
C LEU A 204 10.11 25.96 4.67
N THR A 205 11.21 26.19 3.96
CA THR A 205 12.44 26.75 4.55
C THR A 205 12.16 28.14 5.14
N ARG A 206 11.36 28.95 4.46
CA ARG A 206 10.95 30.28 4.94
C ARG A 206 10.09 30.20 6.21
N ILE A 207 9.13 29.25 6.26
CA ILE A 207 8.20 29.14 7.40
C ILE A 207 8.88 28.52 8.62
N LEU A 208 9.76 27.53 8.41
CA LEU A 208 10.47 26.86 9.50
C LEU A 208 11.72 27.62 9.97
N GLY A 209 12.22 28.58 9.16
CA GLY A 209 13.46 29.33 9.44
C GLY A 209 14.74 28.53 9.18
N GLU A 210 14.64 27.28 8.77
CA GLU A 210 15.73 26.36 8.47
C GLU A 210 15.32 25.35 7.39
N SER A 211 16.31 24.65 6.81
CA SER A 211 16.04 23.55 5.89
C SER A 211 15.38 22.37 6.63
N PRO A 212 14.21 21.91 6.20
CA PRO A 212 13.51 20.84 6.89
C PRO A 212 14.28 19.52 6.80
N LYS A 213 14.20 18.69 7.84
CA LYS A 213 14.73 17.32 7.81
C LYS A 213 13.94 16.39 6.86
N TRP A 214 12.62 16.58 6.85
CA TRP A 214 11.69 15.77 6.09
C TRP A 214 11.10 16.57 4.94
N PHE A 215 10.90 15.94 3.79
CA PHE A 215 10.25 16.59 2.66
C PHE A 215 8.80 16.97 2.98
N PHE A 216 8.11 16.12 3.78
CA PHE A 216 6.80 16.43 4.35
C PHE A 216 6.88 16.36 5.88
N PRO A 217 7.19 17.46 6.55
CA PRO A 217 7.26 17.51 8.02
C PRO A 217 5.91 17.20 8.68
N GLY A 218 5.94 16.56 9.82
CA GLY A 218 4.77 16.37 10.67
C GLY A 218 4.41 17.62 11.48
N LYS A 219 3.47 17.49 12.41
CA LYS A 219 3.15 18.61 13.32
C LYS A 219 4.40 19.12 14.02
N LYS A 220 5.26 18.22 14.52
CA LYS A 220 6.62 18.56 14.94
C LYS A 220 7.56 18.38 13.76
N SER A 221 8.31 19.42 13.40
CA SER A 221 9.20 19.44 12.23
C SER A 221 10.29 18.35 12.25
N GLU A 222 10.67 17.87 13.44
CA GLU A 222 11.62 16.77 13.62
C GLU A 222 11.05 15.41 13.20
N THR A 223 9.74 15.30 13.07
CA THR A 223 9.06 14.09 12.60
C THR A 223 8.49 14.30 11.20
N HIS A 224 8.28 13.23 10.47
CA HIS A 224 7.57 13.29 9.19
C HIS A 224 6.05 13.23 9.40
N ILE A 225 5.29 13.67 8.40
CA ILE A 225 3.83 13.55 8.38
C ILE A 225 3.42 12.08 8.54
N SER A 226 2.37 11.83 9.32
CA SER A 226 1.93 10.47 9.60
C SER A 226 0.99 9.93 8.51
N VAL A 227 1.16 8.65 8.15
CA VAL A 227 0.27 7.98 7.20
C VAL A 227 -1.21 8.00 7.62
N PRO A 228 -1.57 7.80 8.91
CA PRO A 228 -2.94 7.96 9.37
C PRO A 228 -3.51 9.36 9.11
N ALA A 229 -2.73 10.43 9.33
CA ALA A 229 -3.17 11.81 9.07
C ALA A 229 -3.47 12.02 7.57
N VAL A 230 -2.55 11.60 6.70
CA VAL A 230 -2.75 11.71 5.23
C VAL A 230 -3.99 10.94 4.78
N ARG A 231 -4.23 9.73 5.30
CA ARG A 231 -5.43 8.94 5.00
C ARG A 231 -6.70 9.60 5.50
N ALA A 232 -6.67 10.16 6.72
CA ALA A 232 -7.82 10.85 7.30
C ALA A 232 -8.18 12.09 6.46
N THR A 233 -7.17 12.90 6.10
CA THR A 233 -7.37 14.08 5.24
C THR A 233 -7.90 13.70 3.87
N PHE A 234 -7.31 12.70 3.19
CA PHE A 234 -7.82 12.20 1.91
C PHE A 234 -9.30 11.81 2.01
N ASN A 235 -9.64 11.03 3.04
CA ASN A 235 -11.01 10.58 3.27
C ASN A 235 -11.99 11.74 3.53
N ALA A 236 -11.55 12.77 4.26
CA ALA A 236 -12.36 13.95 4.54
C ALA A 236 -12.58 14.78 3.26
N LEU A 237 -11.55 14.94 2.43
CA LEU A 237 -11.63 15.67 1.17
C LEU A 237 -12.46 14.91 0.11
N TRP A 238 -12.29 13.60 -0.01
CA TRP A 238 -13.13 12.76 -0.87
C TRP A 238 -14.60 12.90 -0.54
N LYS A 239 -14.97 12.92 0.74
CA LYS A 239 -16.37 13.09 1.19
C LYS A 239 -17.00 14.41 0.75
N LYS A 240 -16.19 15.41 0.37
CA LYS A 240 -16.69 16.72 -0.12
C LYS A 240 -16.88 16.74 -1.65
N THR A 241 -16.48 15.70 -2.37
CA THR A 241 -16.71 15.59 -3.82
C THR A 241 -18.14 15.12 -4.10
N SER A 242 -18.67 15.44 -5.28
CA SER A 242 -19.97 14.97 -5.74
C SER A 242 -20.04 13.44 -5.89
N PHE A 243 -18.89 12.80 -6.05
CA PHE A 243 -18.75 11.36 -6.23
C PHE A 243 -18.79 10.55 -4.92
N ALA A 244 -18.72 11.20 -3.77
CA ALA A 244 -18.62 10.52 -2.47
C ALA A 244 -19.73 9.49 -2.19
N ASN A 245 -20.93 9.75 -2.70
CA ASN A 245 -22.13 8.92 -2.48
C ASN A 245 -22.52 8.09 -3.71
N THR A 246 -21.87 8.29 -4.85
CA THR A 246 -22.22 7.62 -6.12
C THR A 246 -21.23 6.54 -6.52
N CYS A 247 -20.01 6.56 -5.98
CA CYS A 247 -19.01 5.55 -6.30
C CYS A 247 -19.33 4.20 -5.61
N ASN A 248 -19.30 3.11 -6.37
CA ASN A 248 -19.55 1.76 -5.86
C ASN A 248 -18.52 1.35 -4.78
N LYS A 249 -17.31 1.89 -4.83
CA LYS A 249 -16.27 1.64 -3.88
C LYS A 249 -15.52 2.92 -3.58
N LYS A 250 -15.49 3.29 -2.31
CA LYS A 250 -14.74 4.44 -1.84
C LYS A 250 -13.24 4.29 -2.17
N PRO A 251 -12.64 5.26 -2.90
CA PRO A 251 -11.21 5.23 -3.17
C PRO A 251 -10.38 5.45 -1.90
N THR A 252 -9.17 4.98 -1.96
CA THR A 252 -8.14 5.16 -0.94
C THR A 252 -6.97 5.96 -1.51
N VAL A 253 -6.08 6.45 -0.64
CA VAL A 253 -4.85 7.12 -1.10
C VAL A 253 -4.04 6.23 -2.06
N HIS A 254 -4.09 4.91 -1.90
CA HIS A 254 -3.35 3.99 -2.75
C HIS A 254 -3.92 3.91 -4.18
N ASP A 255 -5.20 4.24 -4.35
CA ASP A 255 -5.84 4.26 -5.66
C ASP A 255 -5.32 5.40 -6.55
N LEU A 256 -4.74 6.46 -5.99
CA LEU A 256 -3.97 7.46 -6.76
C LEU A 256 -2.81 6.81 -7.52
N ARG A 257 -2.09 5.88 -6.88
CA ARG A 257 -1.01 5.14 -7.53
C ARG A 257 -1.54 4.14 -8.56
N HIS A 258 -2.69 3.52 -8.31
CA HIS A 258 -3.35 2.65 -9.29
C HIS A 258 -3.75 3.45 -10.52
N THR A 259 -4.36 4.62 -10.33
CA THR A 259 -4.74 5.54 -11.40
C THR A 259 -3.52 6.00 -12.22
N TYR A 260 -2.45 6.46 -11.55
CA TYR A 260 -1.19 6.80 -12.23
C TYR A 260 -0.69 5.66 -13.12
N THR A 261 -0.68 4.43 -12.60
CA THR A 261 -0.15 3.29 -13.32
C THR A 261 -0.99 2.99 -14.56
N THR A 262 -2.31 2.99 -14.42
CA THR A 262 -3.26 2.75 -15.52
C THR A 262 -3.16 3.84 -16.58
N GLU A 263 -3.12 5.11 -16.18
CA GLU A 263 -2.97 6.23 -17.12
C GLU A 263 -1.65 6.20 -17.91
N ARG A 264 -0.55 5.78 -17.24
CA ARG A 264 0.73 5.61 -17.95
C ARG A 264 0.64 4.53 -19.01
N ILE A 265 0.00 3.41 -18.72
CA ILE A 265 -0.18 2.32 -19.68
C ILE A 265 -1.06 2.77 -20.84
N ASN A 266 -2.20 3.45 -20.57
CA ASN A 266 -3.08 4.00 -21.60
C ASN A 266 -2.36 4.99 -22.50
N LYS A 267 -1.62 5.94 -21.92
CA LYS A 267 -0.88 6.92 -22.67
C LYS A 267 0.18 6.31 -23.60
N TRP A 268 0.84 5.24 -23.17
CA TRP A 268 1.76 4.51 -24.04
C TRP A 268 1.02 3.79 -25.17
N ALA A 269 -0.13 3.17 -24.88
CA ALA A 269 -0.95 2.55 -25.90
C ALA A 269 -1.42 3.56 -26.96
N GLU A 270 -1.91 4.73 -26.55
CA GLU A 270 -2.26 5.84 -27.46
C GLU A 270 -1.08 6.32 -28.32
N GLN A 271 0.12 6.31 -27.78
CA GLN A 271 1.35 6.69 -28.48
C GLN A 271 1.94 5.54 -29.33
N GLY A 272 1.31 4.37 -29.36
CA GLY A 272 1.83 3.20 -30.04
C GLY A 272 3.08 2.58 -29.41
N ILE A 273 3.41 2.97 -28.17
CA ILE A 273 4.55 2.45 -27.42
C ILE A 273 4.17 1.11 -26.79
N SER A 274 5.01 0.10 -27.01
CA SER A 274 4.77 -1.25 -26.50
C SER A 274 4.82 -1.28 -24.97
N PHE A 275 3.74 -1.73 -24.32
CA PHE A 275 3.72 -1.98 -22.89
C PHE A 275 4.83 -2.95 -22.45
N LYS A 276 5.10 -3.98 -23.23
CA LYS A 276 6.14 -4.98 -22.94
C LYS A 276 7.54 -4.35 -22.83
N GLU A 277 7.81 -3.34 -23.66
CA GLU A 277 9.08 -2.61 -23.62
C GLU A 277 9.16 -1.67 -22.40
N MET A 278 8.04 -1.06 -22.02
CA MET A 278 7.98 -0.11 -20.90
C MET A 278 7.77 -0.76 -19.53
N LEU A 279 7.33 -2.02 -19.49
CA LEU A 279 7.06 -2.75 -18.26
C LEU A 279 8.23 -2.78 -17.26
N PRO A 280 9.50 -3.00 -17.67
CA PRO A 280 10.62 -2.97 -16.74
C PRO A 280 10.83 -1.60 -16.08
N TYR A 281 10.68 -0.52 -16.84
CA TYR A 281 10.84 0.85 -16.36
C TYR A 281 9.74 1.22 -15.36
N LEU A 282 8.48 0.93 -15.70
CA LEU A 282 7.35 1.19 -14.82
C LEU A 282 7.46 0.36 -13.53
N SER A 283 7.80 -0.93 -13.65
CA SER A 283 8.00 -1.82 -12.51
C SER A 283 9.11 -1.30 -11.57
N LYS A 284 10.22 -0.81 -12.14
CA LYS A 284 11.32 -0.21 -11.37
C LYS A 284 10.89 1.09 -10.68
N GLN A 285 10.21 2.00 -11.39
CA GLN A 285 9.70 3.25 -10.81
C GLN A 285 8.72 2.99 -9.66
N LEU A 286 7.80 2.06 -9.85
CA LEU A 286 6.85 1.66 -8.83
C LEU A 286 7.50 0.88 -7.67
N GLY A 287 8.69 0.31 -7.85
CA GLY A 287 9.37 -0.54 -6.86
C GLY A 287 8.58 -1.82 -6.60
N HIS A 288 8.15 -2.49 -7.68
CA HIS A 288 7.55 -3.80 -7.64
C HIS A 288 8.64 -4.88 -7.48
N LYS A 289 8.34 -5.95 -6.74
CA LYS A 289 9.26 -7.07 -6.55
C LYS A 289 9.38 -7.94 -7.80
N SER A 290 8.28 -8.04 -8.54
CA SER A 290 8.20 -8.80 -9.80
C SER A 290 7.41 -8.02 -10.84
N TYR A 291 7.66 -8.32 -12.10
CA TYR A 291 6.88 -7.77 -13.22
C TYR A 291 5.40 -8.18 -13.18
N GLN A 292 5.07 -9.28 -12.51
CA GLN A 292 3.70 -9.75 -12.33
C GLN A 292 2.84 -8.74 -11.56
N GLU A 293 3.43 -8.03 -10.56
CA GLU A 293 2.72 -6.97 -9.83
C GLU A 293 2.34 -5.79 -10.75
N THR A 294 3.14 -5.51 -11.79
CA THR A 294 2.84 -4.48 -12.78
C THR A 294 1.94 -5.02 -13.89
N ASN A 295 2.12 -6.28 -14.29
CA ASN A 295 1.32 -6.92 -15.34
C ASN A 295 -0.16 -7.04 -14.95
N TYR A 296 -0.46 -7.06 -13.66
CA TYR A 296 -1.83 -6.98 -13.14
C TYR A 296 -2.62 -5.79 -13.71
N TYR A 297 -1.97 -4.64 -13.91
CA TYR A 297 -2.63 -3.44 -14.44
C TYR A 297 -2.99 -3.56 -15.92
N TYR A 298 -2.29 -4.41 -16.68
CA TYR A 298 -2.59 -4.63 -18.09
C TYR A 298 -3.99 -5.23 -18.30
N HIS A 299 -4.47 -6.01 -17.34
CA HIS A 299 -5.82 -6.59 -17.39
C HIS A 299 -6.94 -5.62 -16.98
N ILE A 300 -6.59 -4.43 -16.46
CA ILE A 300 -7.55 -3.41 -16.01
C ILE A 300 -7.75 -2.33 -17.07
N VAL A 301 -6.87 -2.28 -18.06
CA VAL A 301 -6.85 -1.24 -19.10
C VAL A 301 -7.82 -1.62 -20.21
N GLU A 302 -8.95 -0.91 -20.33
CA GLU A 302 -9.96 -1.14 -21.39
C GLU A 302 -9.36 -1.01 -22.78
N ASP A 303 -8.46 -0.05 -23.00
CA ASP A 303 -7.81 0.17 -24.29
C ASP A 303 -6.86 -0.98 -24.68
N ALA A 304 -6.28 -1.68 -23.72
CA ALA A 304 -5.52 -2.89 -23.97
C ALA A 304 -6.41 -4.01 -24.52
N TYR A 305 -7.68 -4.10 -24.07
CA TYR A 305 -8.64 -5.05 -24.61
C TYR A 305 -8.98 -4.74 -26.08
N ASN A 306 -9.20 -3.47 -26.39
CA ASN A 306 -9.49 -3.04 -27.77
C ASN A 306 -8.29 -3.30 -28.70
N VAL A 307 -7.06 -3.00 -28.25
CA VAL A 307 -5.84 -3.30 -29.03
C VAL A 307 -5.62 -4.81 -29.20
N ILE A 308 -5.93 -5.60 -28.17
CA ILE A 308 -5.88 -7.08 -28.27
C ILE A 308 -6.94 -7.55 -29.24
N HIS A 309 -8.16 -7.04 -29.15
CA HIS A 309 -9.27 -7.43 -30.02
C HIS A 309 -9.02 -7.05 -31.49
N GLU A 310 -8.42 -5.88 -31.75
CA GLU A 310 -8.03 -5.47 -33.11
C GLU A 310 -6.85 -6.27 -33.68
N LYS A 311 -5.92 -6.72 -32.81
CA LYS A 311 -4.75 -7.50 -33.23
C LYS A 311 -4.97 -9.02 -33.15
N ASP A 312 -5.99 -9.47 -32.44
CA ASP A 312 -6.33 -10.91 -32.37
C ASP A 312 -7.14 -11.34 -33.58
N LYS A 313 -6.41 -11.60 -34.66
CA LYS A 313 -6.99 -12.21 -35.87
C LYS A 313 -7.34 -13.68 -35.68
N THR A 314 -6.92 -14.31 -34.59
CA THR A 314 -7.09 -15.74 -34.33
C THR A 314 -8.53 -16.09 -33.99
N SER A 315 -9.28 -15.19 -33.35
CA SER A 315 -10.67 -15.46 -32.97
C SER A 315 -11.61 -15.60 -34.17
N SER A 316 -11.36 -14.86 -35.26
CA SER A 316 -12.15 -14.97 -36.49
C SER A 316 -11.85 -16.25 -37.29
N GLU A 317 -10.69 -16.89 -37.08
CA GLU A 317 -10.29 -18.13 -37.77
C GLU A 317 -10.67 -19.39 -36.98
N VAL A 318 -10.88 -19.30 -35.67
CA VAL A 318 -11.09 -20.45 -34.76
C VAL A 318 -12.55 -20.66 -34.37
N ILE A 319 -13.40 -19.63 -34.44
CA ILE A 319 -14.83 -19.77 -34.17
C ILE A 319 -15.57 -19.95 -35.46
N PRO A 320 -16.06 -21.16 -35.79
CA PRO A 320 -16.86 -21.37 -37.00
C PRO A 320 -18.17 -20.58 -36.89
N GLU A 321 -18.58 -19.96 -38.01
CA GLU A 321 -19.88 -19.26 -38.08
C GLU A 321 -21.00 -20.20 -37.67
N VAL A 322 -21.64 -19.89 -36.53
CA VAL A 322 -22.86 -20.58 -36.08
C VAL A 322 -24.01 -20.15 -37.00
N LYS A 323 -24.30 -20.95 -38.02
CA LYS A 323 -25.53 -20.74 -38.80
C LYS A 323 -26.73 -20.88 -37.87
N ARG A 324 -27.39 -19.79 -37.57
CA ARG A 324 -28.70 -19.82 -36.91
C ARG A 324 -29.66 -20.59 -37.81
N ARG A 325 -30.19 -21.70 -37.32
CA ARG A 325 -31.32 -22.40 -37.91
C ARG A 325 -32.62 -21.70 -37.55
#